data_5654a6b21249c3ba0fe6a4681b61fbe2
#
_entry.id   5654a6b21249c3ba0fe6a4681b61fbe2
#
_cell.length_a   1.000
_cell.length_b   1.000
_cell.length_c   1.000
_cell.angle_alpha   90.00
_cell.angle_beta   90.00
_cell.angle_gamma   90.00
#
_symmetry.space_group_name_H-M   'P 1'
#
loop_
_entity.id
_entity.type
_entity.pdbx_description
1 polymer ?
#
loop_
_entity_poly.entity_id
_entity_poly.type
_entity_poly.pdbx_seq_one_letter_code
_entity_poly.pdbx_strand_id
1 'polypeptide(L)'
;YIRTISDGQVQVNCYYPQEDENGLVTTIVLPGKSIDYQNSATGDAEFMGKVLEALTKQEQDGILANLTAGQLDVWNGADGCIDNLTILVEGENAGAFTSHKSNYGGTETICYGLRVSAYNLISTGSLNLSDYSVVCHEFLHTLGAPDLYRNGKNGTPVGVWDQMAQVPPTPQYPLVQTRSDLGWLTMPEASVSGDYTLAPATATSGNRAYVLKTQLAEDEYFVVEYRQKKNMGEYDNYVPESGLIVYRVNKAVPDHTNRDGNNYIY
;
A
#
# COMPACT_ATOMS: atom_id res chain seq x y z
N TYR A 1 9.74 -5.87 -2.20
CA TYR A 1 9.55 -4.43 -1.96
C TYR A 1 9.36 -4.13 -0.47
N ILE A 2 8.28 -4.58 0.17
CA ILE A 2 7.98 -4.25 1.59
C ILE A 2 9.16 -4.54 2.53
N ARG A 3 9.78 -5.72 2.41
CA ARG A 3 10.97 -6.05 3.21
C ARG A 3 12.11 -5.05 3.01
N THR A 4 12.30 -4.57 1.79
CA THR A 4 13.39 -3.62 1.46
C THR A 4 13.11 -2.24 2.07
N ILE A 5 11.92 -1.68 1.88
CA ILE A 5 11.57 -0.34 2.37
C ILE A 5 11.39 -0.26 3.88
N SER A 6 11.13 -1.39 4.54
CA SER A 6 11.04 -1.52 6.01
C SER A 6 12.36 -1.89 6.68
N ASP A 7 13.48 -1.90 5.93
CA ASP A 7 14.78 -2.35 6.42
C ASP A 7 14.74 -3.78 7.02
N GLY A 8 13.90 -4.66 6.43
CA GLY A 8 13.74 -6.04 6.86
C GLY A 8 12.82 -6.25 8.06
N GLN A 9 12.20 -5.18 8.60
CA GLN A 9 11.33 -5.28 9.78
C GLN A 9 10.00 -5.95 9.46
N VAL A 10 9.51 -5.82 8.23
CA VAL A 10 8.27 -6.43 7.77
C VAL A 10 8.56 -7.49 6.72
N GLN A 11 8.10 -8.69 6.98
CA GLN A 11 8.12 -9.80 6.02
C GLN A 11 6.69 -10.16 5.66
N VAL A 12 6.39 -10.17 4.36
CA VAL A 12 5.10 -10.59 3.82
C VAL A 12 5.23 -11.99 3.29
N ASN A 13 4.39 -12.88 3.77
CA ASN A 13 4.23 -14.22 3.23
C ASN A 13 2.92 -14.25 2.43
N CYS A 14 2.99 -14.67 1.18
CA CYS A 14 1.82 -14.80 0.33
C CYS A 14 1.39 -16.26 0.28
N TYR A 15 0.09 -16.48 0.43
CA TYR A 15 -0.53 -17.79 0.37
C TYR A 15 -1.59 -17.80 -0.72
N TYR A 16 -1.72 -18.92 -1.40
CA TYR A 16 -2.62 -19.07 -2.54
C TYR A 16 -3.44 -20.36 -2.39
N PRO A 17 -4.62 -20.45 -3.01
CA PRO A 17 -5.30 -21.71 -3.22
C PRO A 17 -4.38 -22.75 -3.87
N GLN A 18 -4.72 -24.03 -3.75
CA GLN A 18 -3.95 -25.09 -4.39
C GLN A 18 -3.83 -24.85 -5.91
N GLU A 19 -2.67 -25.17 -6.44
CA GLU A 19 -2.43 -25.19 -7.88
C GLU A 19 -3.14 -26.38 -8.52
N ASP A 20 -3.56 -26.21 -9.75
CA ASP A 20 -4.07 -27.29 -10.59
C ASP A 20 -2.93 -28.19 -11.11
N GLU A 21 -3.28 -29.20 -11.92
CA GLU A 21 -2.33 -30.14 -12.52
C GLU A 21 -1.30 -29.49 -13.46
N ASN A 22 -1.54 -28.23 -13.87
CA ASN A 22 -0.65 -27.45 -14.74
C ASN A 22 0.22 -26.44 -13.93
N GLY A 23 0.10 -26.42 -12.60
CA GLY A 23 0.80 -25.49 -11.74
C GLY A 23 0.19 -24.09 -11.73
N LEU A 24 -1.10 -23.96 -12.08
CA LEU A 24 -1.83 -22.70 -12.05
C LEU A 24 -2.70 -22.61 -10.80
N VAL A 25 -2.66 -21.47 -10.14
CA VAL A 25 -3.56 -21.19 -9.01
C VAL A 25 -5.01 -21.24 -9.48
N THR A 26 -5.86 -21.95 -8.75
CA THR A 26 -7.27 -22.07 -9.08
C THR A 26 -7.95 -20.69 -9.09
N THR A 27 -8.50 -20.32 -10.23
CA THR A 27 -9.22 -19.07 -10.39
C THR A 27 -10.69 -19.19 -10.03
N ILE A 28 -11.28 -18.12 -9.54
CA ILE A 28 -12.71 -18.00 -9.28
C ILE A 28 -13.38 -17.36 -10.50
N VAL A 29 -14.40 -18.02 -11.04
CA VAL A 29 -15.26 -17.44 -12.08
C VAL A 29 -16.56 -17.02 -11.43
N LEU A 30 -16.78 -15.71 -11.35
CA LEU A 30 -18.02 -15.14 -10.82
C LEU A 30 -19.12 -15.14 -11.91
N PRO A 31 -20.40 -15.24 -11.50
CA PRO A 31 -21.52 -15.12 -12.43
C PRO A 31 -21.66 -13.67 -12.94
N GLY A 32 -22.14 -13.52 -14.18
CA GLY A 32 -22.37 -12.19 -14.77
C GLY A 32 -21.17 -11.66 -15.56
N LYS A 33 -21.19 -10.37 -15.86
CA LYS A 33 -20.13 -9.66 -16.57
C LYS A 33 -19.48 -8.65 -15.64
N SER A 34 -18.22 -8.37 -15.86
CA SER A 34 -17.48 -7.35 -15.09
C SER A 34 -18.19 -5.99 -15.06
N ILE A 35 -18.81 -5.60 -16.17
CA ILE A 35 -19.54 -4.33 -16.30
C ILE A 35 -20.75 -4.23 -15.35
N ASP A 36 -21.37 -5.35 -15.00
CA ASP A 36 -22.53 -5.38 -14.12
C ASP A 36 -22.11 -4.98 -12.70
N TYR A 37 -20.93 -5.40 -12.26
CA TYR A 37 -20.33 -5.02 -10.97
C TYR A 37 -19.77 -3.60 -11.01
N GLN A 38 -19.10 -3.20 -12.10
CA GLN A 38 -18.47 -1.88 -12.24
C GLN A 38 -19.46 -0.72 -12.16
N ASN A 39 -20.67 -0.89 -12.67
CA ASN A 39 -21.68 0.15 -12.75
C ASN A 39 -22.71 0.12 -11.62
N SER A 40 -22.62 -0.85 -10.72
CA SER A 40 -23.55 -0.95 -9.58
C SER A 40 -23.19 0.05 -8.49
N ALA A 41 -24.18 0.73 -7.90
CA ALA A 41 -23.98 1.59 -6.74
C ALA A 41 -23.55 0.80 -5.48
N THR A 42 -23.76 -0.53 -5.48
CA THR A 42 -23.37 -1.46 -4.42
C THR A 42 -22.31 -2.45 -4.91
N GLY A 43 -21.64 -2.13 -6.01
CA GLY A 43 -20.78 -3.04 -6.77
C GLY A 43 -19.71 -3.72 -5.92
N ASP A 44 -19.05 -2.97 -5.06
CA ASP A 44 -18.01 -3.52 -4.18
C ASP A 44 -18.57 -4.53 -3.18
N ALA A 45 -19.69 -4.24 -2.54
CA ALA A 45 -20.31 -5.13 -1.56
C ALA A 45 -20.88 -6.39 -2.23
N GLU A 46 -21.52 -6.23 -3.38
CA GLU A 46 -22.05 -7.36 -4.15
C GLU A 46 -20.92 -8.24 -4.69
N PHE A 47 -19.87 -7.61 -5.25
CA PHE A 47 -18.68 -8.30 -5.72
C PHE A 47 -18.02 -9.08 -4.59
N MET A 48 -17.77 -8.46 -3.44
CA MET A 48 -17.17 -9.11 -2.28
C MET A 48 -18.03 -10.26 -1.75
N GLY A 49 -19.35 -10.09 -1.68
CA GLY A 49 -20.25 -11.18 -1.31
C GLY A 49 -20.09 -12.40 -2.21
N LYS A 50 -19.98 -12.20 -3.53
CA LYS A 50 -19.74 -13.28 -4.49
C LYS A 50 -18.36 -13.90 -4.38
N VAL A 51 -17.33 -13.11 -4.12
CA VAL A 51 -15.97 -13.62 -3.87
C VAL A 51 -15.96 -14.50 -2.62
N LEU A 52 -16.57 -14.07 -1.53
CA LEU A 52 -16.60 -14.83 -0.28
C LEU A 52 -17.44 -16.12 -0.41
N GLU A 53 -18.58 -16.07 -1.12
CA GLU A 53 -19.37 -17.25 -1.46
C GLU A 53 -18.52 -18.28 -2.24
N ALA A 54 -17.76 -17.82 -3.23
CA ALA A 54 -16.90 -18.67 -4.03
C ALA A 54 -15.71 -19.23 -3.23
N LEU A 55 -15.09 -18.44 -2.36
CA LEU A 55 -14.02 -18.92 -1.46
C LEU A 55 -14.54 -19.94 -0.45
N THR A 56 -15.74 -19.74 0.10
CA THR A 56 -16.39 -20.75 0.96
C THR A 56 -16.61 -22.06 0.22
N LYS A 57 -17.03 -21.97 -1.05
CA LYS A 57 -17.15 -23.18 -1.87
C LYS A 57 -15.81 -23.86 -2.13
N GLN A 58 -14.76 -23.10 -2.44
CA GLN A 58 -13.40 -23.67 -2.61
C GLN A 58 -12.90 -24.33 -1.32
N GLU A 59 -13.22 -23.80 -0.15
CA GLU A 59 -12.91 -24.42 1.14
C GLU A 59 -13.63 -25.77 1.27
N GLN A 60 -14.93 -25.84 0.97
CA GLN A 60 -15.72 -27.07 1.00
C GLN A 60 -15.22 -28.12 -0.01
N ASP A 61 -14.76 -27.66 -1.16
CA ASP A 61 -14.19 -28.53 -2.21
C ASP A 61 -12.74 -28.98 -1.92
N GLY A 62 -12.15 -28.51 -0.78
CA GLY A 62 -10.79 -28.86 -0.37
C GLY A 62 -9.68 -28.09 -1.09
N ILE A 63 -10.01 -27.13 -1.95
CA ILE A 63 -9.03 -26.34 -2.73
C ILE A 63 -8.19 -25.43 -1.82
N LEU A 64 -8.72 -25.04 -0.66
CA LEU A 64 -8.02 -24.23 0.34
C LEU A 64 -7.36 -25.08 1.46
N ALA A 65 -7.33 -26.41 1.34
CA ALA A 65 -6.81 -27.32 2.36
C ALA A 65 -5.31 -27.15 2.66
N ASN A 66 -4.56 -26.46 1.79
CA ASN A 66 -3.16 -26.10 2.00
C ASN A 66 -2.96 -24.84 2.88
N LEU A 67 -4.05 -24.14 3.21
CA LEU A 67 -4.03 -22.94 4.05
C LEU A 67 -4.41 -23.32 5.49
N THR A 68 -3.99 -22.50 6.44
CA THR A 68 -4.37 -22.63 7.85
C THR A 68 -4.70 -21.25 8.43
N ALA A 69 -5.57 -21.20 9.44
CA ALA A 69 -5.88 -19.96 10.15
C ALA A 69 -4.61 -19.26 10.66
N GLY A 70 -3.69 -20.03 11.26
CA GLY A 70 -2.44 -19.49 11.80
C GLY A 70 -1.43 -19.00 10.75
N GLN A 71 -1.69 -19.16 9.46
CA GLN A 71 -0.92 -18.53 8.37
C GLN A 71 -1.55 -17.20 7.95
N LEU A 72 -2.85 -17.05 8.11
CA LEU A 72 -3.64 -15.96 7.55
C LEU A 72 -4.00 -14.88 8.58
N ASP A 73 -3.83 -15.18 9.87
CA ASP A 73 -4.15 -14.32 11.01
C ASP A 73 -2.97 -14.35 12.00
N VAL A 74 -1.94 -13.54 11.72
CA VAL A 74 -0.70 -13.46 12.51
C VAL A 74 -0.31 -12.03 12.88
N TRP A 75 -0.75 -11.04 12.11
CA TRP A 75 -0.43 -9.64 12.33
C TRP A 75 -1.19 -9.07 13.53
N ASN A 76 -0.49 -8.44 14.46
CA ASN A 76 -1.05 -7.91 15.72
C ASN A 76 -1.67 -8.98 16.65
N GLY A 77 -1.38 -10.26 16.42
CA GLY A 77 -1.97 -11.39 17.14
C GLY A 77 -3.28 -11.85 16.50
N ALA A 78 -3.65 -13.09 16.76
CA ALA A 78 -4.85 -13.69 16.18
C ALA A 78 -6.12 -12.97 16.68
N ASP A 79 -6.76 -12.22 15.79
CA ASP A 79 -7.98 -11.45 16.07
C ASP A 79 -9.23 -12.05 15.41
N GLY A 80 -9.07 -13.16 14.72
CA GLY A 80 -10.12 -13.85 13.98
C GLY A 80 -10.41 -13.26 12.61
N CYS A 81 -9.51 -12.41 12.11
CA CYS A 81 -9.61 -11.84 10.76
C CYS A 81 -8.40 -12.25 9.91
N ILE A 82 -8.60 -12.37 8.62
CA ILE A 82 -7.50 -12.48 7.66
C ILE A 82 -6.75 -11.16 7.63
N ASP A 83 -5.44 -11.19 7.82
CA ASP A 83 -4.57 -10.00 7.86
C ASP A 83 -4.67 -9.16 6.58
N ASN A 84 -4.71 -9.80 5.43
CA ASN A 84 -4.94 -9.17 4.15
C ASN A 84 -5.48 -10.18 3.13
N LEU A 85 -6.56 -9.84 2.46
CA LEU A 85 -7.07 -10.52 1.29
C LEU A 85 -6.80 -9.66 0.05
N THR A 86 -5.87 -10.09 -0.80
CA THR A 86 -5.63 -9.42 -2.09
C THR A 86 -6.34 -10.18 -3.21
N ILE A 87 -7.20 -9.48 -3.93
CA ILE A 87 -8.02 -10.02 -5.02
C ILE A 87 -7.48 -9.44 -6.34
N LEU A 88 -7.00 -10.33 -7.21
CA LEU A 88 -6.65 -9.96 -8.58
C LEU A 88 -7.87 -10.21 -9.46
N VAL A 89 -8.40 -9.16 -10.07
CA VAL A 89 -9.60 -9.25 -10.92
C VAL A 89 -9.28 -8.95 -12.37
N GLU A 90 -9.76 -9.81 -13.28
CA GLU A 90 -9.67 -9.53 -14.71
C GLU A 90 -10.66 -8.41 -15.07
N GLY A 91 -10.14 -7.32 -15.60
CA GLY A 91 -10.94 -6.17 -16.02
C GLY A 91 -10.14 -4.88 -16.11
N GLU A 92 -10.81 -3.85 -16.63
CA GLU A 92 -10.26 -2.50 -16.69
C GLU A 92 -10.23 -1.85 -15.30
N ASN A 93 -9.29 -0.92 -15.11
CA ASN A 93 -9.20 -0.11 -13.89
C ASN A 93 -10.30 0.99 -13.91
N ALA A 94 -11.55 0.60 -13.69
CA ALA A 94 -12.70 1.49 -13.76
C ALA A 94 -13.83 1.07 -12.83
N GLY A 95 -14.59 2.02 -12.33
CA GLY A 95 -15.73 1.80 -11.44
C GLY A 95 -15.34 1.03 -10.19
N ALA A 96 -16.10 0.01 -9.80
CA ALA A 96 -15.83 -0.88 -8.68
C ALA A 96 -14.50 -1.66 -8.80
N PHE A 97 -13.93 -1.75 -10.01
CA PHE A 97 -12.65 -2.43 -10.26
C PHE A 97 -11.46 -1.47 -10.37
N THR A 98 -11.64 -0.19 -10.02
CA THR A 98 -10.49 0.68 -9.74
C THR A 98 -9.69 0.05 -8.60
N SER A 99 -8.38 -0.15 -8.80
CA SER A 99 -7.55 -0.76 -7.76
C SER A 99 -7.58 0.08 -6.50
N HIS A 100 -7.83 -0.57 -5.37
CA HIS A 100 -8.00 0.10 -4.08
C HIS A 100 -7.89 -0.87 -2.90
N LYS A 101 -7.58 -0.33 -1.72
CA LYS A 101 -7.81 -0.98 -0.42
C LYS A 101 -9.16 -0.53 0.12
N SER A 102 -9.96 -1.47 0.59
CA SER A 102 -11.24 -1.17 1.23
C SER A 102 -11.46 -1.97 2.50
N ASN A 103 -12.35 -1.46 3.36
CA ASN A 103 -12.85 -2.22 4.51
C ASN A 103 -14.10 -3.01 4.09
N TYR A 104 -14.27 -4.18 4.68
CA TYR A 104 -15.44 -5.00 4.49
C TYR A 104 -16.22 -5.14 5.81
N GLY A 105 -17.49 -4.76 5.78
CA GLY A 105 -18.35 -4.77 6.98
C GLY A 105 -19.18 -6.03 7.14
N GLY A 106 -18.97 -7.07 6.33
CA GLY A 106 -19.68 -8.34 6.44
C GLY A 106 -19.25 -9.17 7.66
N THR A 107 -20.04 -10.14 7.98
CA THR A 107 -19.81 -11.07 9.11
C THR A 107 -19.47 -12.47 8.66
N GLU A 108 -19.41 -12.70 7.36
CA GLU A 108 -19.11 -13.97 6.75
C GLU A 108 -17.71 -14.43 7.10
N THR A 109 -17.56 -15.70 7.31
CA THR A 109 -16.27 -16.33 7.61
C THR A 109 -15.84 -17.26 6.49
N ILE A 110 -14.55 -17.29 6.22
CA ILE A 110 -13.90 -18.18 5.27
C ILE A 110 -12.60 -18.72 5.90
N CYS A 111 -11.99 -19.71 5.27
CA CYS A 111 -10.69 -20.22 5.69
C CYS A 111 -10.62 -20.52 7.19
N TYR A 112 -11.37 -21.53 7.61
CA TYR A 112 -11.39 -22.02 9.00
C TYR A 112 -12.04 -21.06 10.01
N GLY A 113 -13.03 -20.29 9.55
CA GLY A 113 -13.81 -19.41 10.39
C GLY A 113 -13.23 -18.02 10.58
N LEU A 114 -12.21 -17.63 9.81
CA LEU A 114 -11.68 -16.27 9.79
C LEU A 114 -12.62 -15.33 9.03
N ARG A 115 -12.76 -14.10 9.52
CA ARG A 115 -13.49 -13.04 8.85
C ARG A 115 -12.58 -12.27 7.90
N VAL A 116 -13.14 -11.60 6.92
CA VAL A 116 -12.47 -10.59 6.12
C VAL A 116 -12.88 -9.22 6.64
N SER A 117 -11.95 -8.46 7.20
CA SER A 117 -12.20 -7.09 7.67
C SER A 117 -11.78 -6.03 6.64
N ALA A 118 -10.81 -6.36 5.81
CA ALA A 118 -10.31 -5.51 4.75
C ALA A 118 -9.77 -6.34 3.58
N TYR A 119 -9.73 -5.72 2.40
CA TYR A 119 -9.19 -6.35 1.20
C TYR A 119 -8.50 -5.34 0.31
N ASN A 120 -7.58 -5.82 -0.53
CA ASN A 120 -7.03 -5.09 -1.65
C ASN A 120 -7.63 -5.67 -2.94
N LEU A 121 -8.15 -4.82 -3.79
CA LEU A 121 -8.62 -5.19 -5.12
C LEU A 121 -7.66 -4.61 -6.14
N ILE A 122 -7.16 -5.46 -7.04
CA ILE A 122 -6.21 -5.09 -8.08
C ILE A 122 -6.76 -5.55 -9.42
N SER A 123 -7.04 -4.64 -10.33
CA SER A 123 -7.47 -4.98 -11.68
C SER A 123 -6.28 -5.29 -12.60
N THR A 124 -6.49 -6.17 -13.58
CA THR A 124 -5.47 -6.43 -14.62
C THR A 124 -5.19 -5.17 -15.45
N GLY A 125 -6.18 -4.27 -15.60
CA GLY A 125 -5.98 -2.96 -16.22
C GLY A 125 -4.96 -2.09 -15.47
N SER A 126 -4.97 -2.09 -14.12
CA SER A 126 -3.96 -1.40 -13.32
C SER A 126 -2.59 -2.05 -13.47
N LEU A 127 -2.51 -3.37 -13.44
CA LEU A 127 -1.25 -4.10 -13.62
C LEU A 127 -0.61 -3.79 -14.98
N ASN A 128 -1.41 -3.68 -16.04
CA ASN A 128 -0.92 -3.31 -17.37
C ASN A 128 -0.32 -1.89 -17.43
N LEU A 129 -0.76 -0.98 -16.56
CA LEU A 129 -0.29 0.41 -16.52
C LEU A 129 0.88 0.63 -15.56
N SER A 130 0.87 -0.06 -14.44
CA SER A 130 1.75 0.24 -13.29
C SER A 130 2.52 -0.99 -12.81
N ASP A 131 2.46 -2.10 -13.53
CA ASP A 131 3.08 -3.37 -13.14
C ASP A 131 2.69 -3.75 -11.69
N TYR A 132 3.58 -4.40 -10.95
CA TYR A 132 3.34 -4.75 -9.54
C TYR A 132 3.38 -3.54 -8.58
N SER A 133 3.70 -2.35 -9.06
CA SER A 133 3.77 -1.14 -8.24
C SER A 133 2.43 -0.77 -7.60
N VAL A 134 1.30 -1.01 -8.32
CA VAL A 134 -0.03 -0.82 -7.75
C VAL A 134 -0.29 -1.78 -6.59
N VAL A 135 0.15 -3.02 -6.68
CA VAL A 135 0.04 -3.98 -5.58
C VAL A 135 0.80 -3.48 -4.35
N CYS A 136 1.98 -2.90 -4.55
CA CYS A 136 2.79 -2.30 -3.48
C CYS A 136 2.07 -1.12 -2.82
N HIS A 137 1.42 -0.26 -3.62
CA HIS A 137 0.66 0.89 -3.14
C HIS A 137 -0.52 0.43 -2.26
N GLU A 138 -1.38 -0.45 -2.78
CA GLU A 138 -2.55 -0.92 -2.04
C GLU A 138 -2.15 -1.71 -0.78
N PHE A 139 -1.06 -2.46 -0.84
CA PHE A 139 -0.57 -3.16 0.34
C PHE A 139 0.02 -2.20 1.40
N LEU A 140 0.60 -1.08 0.99
CA LEU A 140 1.03 -0.04 1.94
C LEU A 140 -0.15 0.56 2.70
N HIS A 141 -1.33 0.69 2.09
CA HIS A 141 -2.55 1.06 2.81
C HIS A 141 -2.93 0.03 3.89
N THR A 142 -2.74 -1.26 3.64
CA THR A 142 -2.93 -2.30 4.67
C THR A 142 -2.00 -2.10 5.86
N LEU A 143 -0.79 -1.60 5.64
CA LEU A 143 0.18 -1.29 6.69
C LEU A 143 -0.05 0.08 7.35
N GLY A 144 -1.02 0.88 6.88
CA GLY A 144 -1.42 2.15 7.47
C GLY A 144 -0.92 3.41 6.75
N ALA A 145 -0.26 3.28 5.60
CA ALA A 145 0.17 4.45 4.83
C ALA A 145 -1.04 5.15 4.19
N PRO A 146 -1.17 6.48 4.30
CA PRO A 146 -2.24 7.24 3.65
C PRO A 146 -1.88 7.62 2.21
N ASP A 147 -2.89 7.99 1.42
CA ASP A 147 -2.67 8.62 0.11
C ASP A 147 -2.01 9.99 0.24
N LEU A 148 -0.97 10.21 -0.56
CA LEU A 148 -0.26 11.48 -0.65
C LEU A 148 -0.51 12.24 -1.96
N TYR A 149 -1.45 11.77 -2.77
CA TYR A 149 -1.98 12.49 -3.94
C TYR A 149 -3.28 13.23 -3.60
N ARG A 150 -3.71 14.13 -4.48
CA ARG A 150 -4.96 14.86 -4.36
C ARG A 150 -6.02 14.31 -5.30
N ASN A 151 -7.21 14.00 -4.80
CA ASN A 151 -8.34 13.61 -5.63
C ASN A 151 -8.91 14.83 -6.40
N GLY A 152 -9.00 14.69 -7.73
CA GLY A 152 -9.71 15.64 -8.58
C GLY A 152 -9.23 17.09 -8.54
N LYS A 153 -8.06 17.36 -7.97
CA LYS A 153 -7.46 18.69 -7.87
C LYS A 153 -6.12 18.75 -8.60
N ASN A 154 -5.83 19.93 -9.17
CA ASN A 154 -4.55 20.15 -9.83
C ASN A 154 -3.38 20.09 -8.82
N GLY A 155 -2.30 19.49 -9.26
CA GLY A 155 -1.04 19.39 -8.53
C GLY A 155 -0.89 18.09 -7.74
N THR A 156 0.33 17.60 -7.77
CA THR A 156 0.80 16.44 -7.00
C THR A 156 1.86 16.93 -6.03
N PRO A 157 1.50 17.27 -4.78
CA PRO A 157 2.45 17.92 -3.85
C PRO A 157 3.73 17.11 -3.66
N VAL A 158 3.62 15.80 -3.66
CA VAL A 158 4.72 14.86 -3.45
C VAL A 158 5.21 14.22 -4.76
N GLY A 159 4.30 13.95 -5.71
CA GLY A 159 4.65 13.36 -7.01
C GLY A 159 5.38 12.03 -6.90
N VAL A 160 6.38 11.84 -7.76
CA VAL A 160 7.17 10.59 -7.86
C VAL A 160 8.10 10.32 -6.67
N TRP A 161 8.14 11.20 -5.68
CA TRP A 161 9.01 11.05 -4.52
C TRP A 161 8.49 10.07 -3.47
N ASP A 162 7.21 9.66 -3.58
CA ASP A 162 6.61 8.68 -2.68
C ASP A 162 5.68 7.74 -3.44
N GLN A 163 5.76 6.44 -3.12
CA GLN A 163 4.89 5.40 -3.65
C GLN A 163 3.40 5.67 -3.39
N MET A 164 3.06 6.38 -2.30
CA MET A 164 1.69 6.74 -1.94
C MET A 164 1.16 7.99 -2.66
N ALA A 165 2.01 8.65 -3.44
CA ALA A 165 1.63 9.81 -4.24
C ALA A 165 1.54 9.51 -5.73
N GLN A 166 2.37 8.60 -6.22
CA GLN A 166 2.38 8.21 -7.62
C GLN A 166 2.87 6.77 -7.78
N VAL A 167 2.26 6.03 -8.72
CA VAL A 167 2.47 4.59 -8.93
C VAL A 167 3.11 4.36 -10.32
N PRO A 168 4.41 4.61 -10.49
CA PRO A 168 5.13 4.28 -11.74
C PRO A 168 5.34 2.76 -11.85
N PRO A 169 5.67 2.23 -13.04
CA PRO A 169 5.85 0.78 -13.25
C PRO A 169 6.84 0.10 -12.29
N THR A 170 7.91 0.78 -11.89
CA THR A 170 8.79 0.30 -10.81
C THR A 170 8.48 1.09 -9.54
N PRO A 171 8.21 0.43 -8.40
CA PRO A 171 7.90 1.12 -7.16
C PRO A 171 8.99 2.09 -6.72
N GLN A 172 8.57 3.21 -6.14
CA GLN A 172 9.46 4.17 -5.49
C GLN A 172 9.59 3.85 -4.00
N TYR A 173 10.68 4.26 -3.37
CA TYR A 173 10.71 4.30 -1.92
C TYR A 173 9.70 5.34 -1.42
N PRO A 174 8.94 5.04 -0.38
CA PRO A 174 8.23 6.08 0.34
C PRO A 174 9.21 7.11 0.91
N LEU A 175 8.76 8.34 1.08
CA LEU A 175 9.50 9.36 1.81
C LEU A 175 9.94 8.83 3.19
N VAL A 176 11.05 9.33 3.70
CA VAL A 176 11.52 8.94 5.03
C VAL A 176 10.46 9.26 6.09
N GLN A 177 9.66 10.33 5.91
CA GLN A 177 8.51 10.63 6.76
C GLN A 177 7.47 9.51 6.74
N THR A 178 7.04 9.04 5.59
CA THR A 178 6.06 7.94 5.47
C THR A 178 6.57 6.67 6.17
N ARG A 179 7.84 6.34 5.99
CA ARG A 179 8.48 5.20 6.65
C ARG A 179 8.58 5.38 8.17
N SER A 180 8.77 6.61 8.63
CA SER A 180 8.76 6.95 10.06
C SER A 180 7.37 6.86 10.66
N ASP A 181 6.33 7.27 9.94
CA ASP A 181 4.94 7.15 10.37
C ASP A 181 4.51 5.68 10.50
N LEU A 182 5.04 4.80 9.64
CA LEU A 182 4.87 3.36 9.74
C LEU A 182 5.73 2.70 10.85
N GLY A 183 6.51 3.48 11.57
CA GLY A 183 7.33 3.00 12.69
C GLY A 183 8.62 2.29 12.28
N TRP A 184 9.02 2.35 11.00
CA TRP A 184 10.19 1.61 10.50
C TRP A 184 11.52 2.30 10.74
N LEU A 185 11.51 3.59 11.00
CA LEU A 185 12.70 4.38 11.30
C LEU A 185 12.37 5.61 12.13
N THR A 186 13.42 6.23 12.67
CA THR A 186 13.32 7.52 13.37
C THR A 186 14.14 8.56 12.65
N MET A 187 13.71 9.83 12.76
CA MET A 187 14.43 10.97 12.20
C MET A 187 14.93 11.85 13.34
N PRO A 188 16.25 12.08 13.47
CA PRO A 188 16.76 13.00 14.46
C PRO A 188 16.40 14.47 14.09
N GLU A 189 16.28 15.30 15.10
CA GLU A 189 16.08 16.74 14.92
C GLU A 189 17.44 17.46 14.76
N ALA A 190 17.56 18.29 13.76
CA ALA A 190 18.67 19.22 13.60
C ALA A 190 18.35 20.52 14.35
N SER A 191 18.56 20.52 15.67
CA SER A 191 18.15 21.60 16.58
C SER A 191 19.22 22.70 16.78
N VAL A 192 20.42 22.47 16.31
CA VAL A 192 21.55 23.44 16.43
C VAL A 192 22.20 23.68 15.07
N SER A 193 22.83 24.80 14.91
CA SER A 193 23.64 25.07 13.70
C SER A 193 24.88 24.19 13.69
N GLY A 194 25.17 23.59 12.53
CA GLY A 194 26.31 22.69 12.37
C GLY A 194 26.28 21.92 11.05
N ASP A 195 27.25 21.05 10.89
CA ASP A 195 27.33 20.14 9.74
C ASP A 195 26.59 18.84 10.08
N TYR A 196 25.74 18.40 9.17
CA TYR A 196 24.95 17.19 9.30
C TYR A 196 25.25 16.26 8.13
N THR A 197 25.43 14.96 8.43
CA THR A 197 25.66 13.95 7.40
C THR A 197 24.39 13.17 7.16
N LEU A 198 23.96 13.10 5.90
CA LEU A 198 22.83 12.30 5.45
C LEU A 198 23.31 11.05 4.71
N ALA A 199 22.80 9.92 5.11
CA ALA A 199 22.83 8.71 4.29
C ALA A 199 21.70 8.78 3.24
N PRO A 200 21.83 8.11 2.08
CA PRO A 200 20.72 8.00 1.14
C PRO A 200 19.46 7.44 1.80
N ALA A 201 18.29 7.89 1.37
CA ALA A 201 16.99 7.39 1.89
C ALA A 201 16.85 5.86 1.76
N THR A 202 17.55 5.26 0.80
CA THR A 202 17.62 3.81 0.56
C THR A 202 18.67 3.07 1.39
N ALA A 203 19.48 3.78 2.19
CA ALA A 203 20.50 3.14 3.02
C ALA A 203 19.85 2.39 4.20
N THR A 204 20.48 1.30 4.62
CA THR A 204 20.04 0.49 5.77
C THR A 204 20.62 0.96 7.10
N SER A 205 21.47 1.98 7.08
CA SER A 205 22.11 2.56 8.27
C SER A 205 22.42 4.04 8.07
N GLY A 206 22.68 4.75 9.16
CA GLY A 206 22.92 6.18 9.17
C GLY A 206 21.64 7.01 9.21
N ASN A 207 21.78 8.33 9.37
CA ASN A 207 20.66 9.26 9.39
C ASN A 207 20.20 9.51 7.96
N ARG A 208 19.02 9.04 7.60
CA ARG A 208 18.45 9.14 6.25
C ARG A 208 17.67 10.42 6.03
N ALA A 209 17.27 11.08 7.12
CA ALA A 209 16.64 12.38 7.10
C ALA A 209 16.90 13.11 8.43
N TYR A 210 16.70 14.43 8.40
CA TYR A 210 16.62 15.26 9.60
C TYR A 210 15.34 16.08 9.62
N VAL A 211 14.78 16.23 10.81
CA VAL A 211 13.65 17.12 11.08
C VAL A 211 14.19 18.51 11.42
N LEU A 212 13.62 19.52 10.79
CA LEU A 212 13.87 20.93 11.08
C LEU A 212 12.58 21.55 11.61
N LYS A 213 12.50 21.78 12.90
CA LYS A 213 11.37 22.45 13.54
C LYS A 213 11.45 23.95 13.42
N THR A 214 10.29 24.59 13.40
CA THR A 214 10.16 26.04 13.47
C THR A 214 9.40 26.43 14.74
N GLN A 215 9.73 27.60 15.31
CA GLN A 215 8.99 28.15 16.44
C GLN A 215 7.66 28.80 16.00
N LEU A 216 7.41 28.89 14.71
CA LEU A 216 6.23 29.56 14.15
C LEU A 216 4.99 28.66 14.09
N ALA A 217 5.17 27.33 14.17
CA ALA A 217 4.08 26.37 14.13
C ALA A 217 4.49 25.11 14.91
N GLU A 218 3.64 24.68 15.85
CA GLU A 218 3.90 23.49 16.67
C GLU A 218 3.70 22.18 15.88
N ASP A 219 2.71 22.17 14.99
CA ASP A 219 2.31 20.98 14.23
C ASP A 219 3.00 20.86 12.88
N GLU A 220 3.91 21.79 12.54
CA GLU A 220 4.57 21.81 11.26
C GLU A 220 6.09 21.78 11.41
N TYR A 221 6.73 21.06 10.51
CA TYR A 221 8.19 20.99 10.42
C TYR A 221 8.61 20.67 8.98
N PHE A 222 9.89 20.86 8.72
CA PHE A 222 10.49 20.41 7.47
C PHE A 222 11.28 19.14 7.69
N VAL A 223 11.33 18.32 6.66
CA VAL A 223 12.20 17.16 6.59
C VAL A 223 13.18 17.35 5.44
N VAL A 224 14.44 17.05 5.69
CA VAL A 224 15.50 17.03 4.68
C VAL A 224 15.97 15.61 4.53
N GLU A 225 15.89 15.05 3.32
CA GLU A 225 16.40 13.72 3.01
C GLU A 225 17.21 13.71 1.72
N TYR A 226 18.08 12.73 1.58
CA TYR A 226 18.88 12.56 0.38
C TYR A 226 18.35 11.42 -0.47
N ARG A 227 17.86 11.74 -1.67
CA ARG A 227 17.40 10.76 -2.67
C ARG A 227 18.45 10.51 -3.72
N GLN A 228 18.56 9.26 -4.14
CA GLN A 228 19.43 8.84 -5.24
C GLN A 228 18.58 8.26 -6.36
N LYS A 229 18.71 8.87 -7.55
CA LYS A 229 18.17 8.26 -8.76
C LYS A 229 18.90 6.95 -9.04
N LYS A 230 18.15 5.89 -9.24
CA LYS A 230 18.66 4.55 -9.54
C LYS A 230 18.55 4.22 -11.03
N ASN A 231 19.13 3.11 -11.41
CA ASN A 231 19.03 2.60 -12.77
C ASN A 231 17.63 2.09 -13.08
N MET A 232 17.32 1.94 -14.37
CA MET A 232 16.04 1.35 -14.80
C MET A 232 15.88 -0.06 -14.17
N GLY A 233 14.69 -0.31 -13.63
CA GLY A 233 14.35 -1.57 -12.95
C GLY A 233 14.67 -1.61 -11.45
N GLU A 234 15.44 -0.65 -10.93
CA GLU A 234 15.64 -0.49 -9.48
C GLU A 234 14.61 0.47 -8.88
N TYR A 235 14.29 0.32 -7.60
CA TYR A 235 13.44 1.28 -6.88
C TYR A 235 14.08 2.67 -6.90
N ASP A 236 13.28 3.73 -6.99
CA ASP A 236 13.72 5.12 -7.18
C ASP A 236 14.33 5.44 -8.57
N ASN A 237 14.06 4.63 -9.58
CA ASN A 237 14.50 4.95 -10.95
C ASN A 237 13.67 6.07 -11.61
N TYR A 238 12.46 6.35 -11.11
CA TYR A 238 11.59 7.41 -11.61
C TYR A 238 11.80 8.76 -10.92
N VAL A 239 12.57 8.84 -9.82
CA VAL A 239 12.91 10.14 -9.25
C VAL A 239 13.68 10.97 -10.31
N PRO A 240 13.40 12.28 -10.42
CA PRO A 240 13.97 13.09 -11.50
C PRO A 240 15.50 13.11 -11.50
N GLU A 241 16.09 13.35 -10.34
CA GLU A 241 17.54 13.45 -10.16
C GLU A 241 17.95 13.02 -8.75
N SER A 242 19.25 12.81 -8.55
CA SER A 242 19.83 12.62 -7.21
C SER A 242 20.04 13.97 -6.52
N GLY A 243 19.71 14.07 -5.25
CA GLY A 243 19.92 15.32 -4.51
C GLY A 243 19.18 15.34 -3.17
N LEU A 244 19.34 16.47 -2.48
CA LEU A 244 18.56 16.76 -1.29
C LEU A 244 17.16 17.18 -1.70
N ILE A 245 16.17 16.59 -1.06
CA ILE A 245 14.80 17.10 -1.12
C ILE A 245 14.41 17.64 0.25
N VAL A 246 13.63 18.71 0.24
CA VAL A 246 13.10 19.34 1.44
C VAL A 246 11.59 19.43 1.25
N TYR A 247 10.86 18.94 2.20
CA TYR A 247 9.41 19.01 2.17
C TYR A 247 8.86 19.38 3.54
N ARG A 248 7.67 19.94 3.55
CA ARG A 248 6.97 20.34 4.75
C ARG A 248 5.99 19.25 5.17
N VAL A 249 5.91 19.01 6.46
CA VAL A 249 4.97 18.08 7.09
C VAL A 249 4.05 18.88 8.00
N ASN A 250 2.74 18.66 7.90
CA ASN A 250 1.72 19.26 8.74
C ASN A 250 0.96 18.19 9.51
N LYS A 251 1.31 17.98 10.76
CA LYS A 251 0.68 16.97 11.64
C LYS A 251 -0.75 17.32 12.06
N ALA A 252 -1.19 18.58 11.87
CA ALA A 252 -2.57 18.98 12.15
C ALA A 252 -3.57 18.47 11.10
N VAL A 253 -3.09 17.94 9.96
CA VAL A 253 -3.96 17.36 8.94
C VAL A 253 -4.50 16.02 9.43
N PRO A 254 -5.85 15.87 9.54
CA PRO A 254 -6.45 14.61 9.94
C PRO A 254 -6.03 13.48 9.00
N ASP A 255 -5.87 12.27 9.55
CA ASP A 255 -5.51 11.05 8.83
C ASP A 255 -4.20 11.11 8.04
N HIS A 256 -3.42 12.19 8.22
CA HIS A 256 -2.12 12.42 7.60
C HIS A 256 -2.11 12.21 6.07
N THR A 257 -3.19 12.60 5.38
CA THR A 257 -3.37 12.42 3.93
C THR A 257 -3.35 13.74 3.17
N ASN A 258 -3.03 13.68 1.86
CA ASN A 258 -3.17 14.80 0.95
C ASN A 258 -4.50 14.75 0.15
N ARG A 259 -5.26 13.69 0.30
CA ARG A 259 -6.38 13.32 -0.60
C ARG A 259 -7.44 14.40 -0.76
N ASP A 260 -7.84 15.05 0.33
CA ASP A 260 -8.91 16.05 0.34
C ASP A 260 -8.43 17.48 0.09
N GLY A 261 -7.17 17.64 -0.29
CA GLY A 261 -6.55 18.94 -0.57
C GLY A 261 -5.99 19.64 0.65
N ASN A 262 -6.12 19.06 1.84
CA ASN A 262 -5.29 19.39 3.00
C ASN A 262 -3.96 18.70 2.80
N ASN A 263 -2.86 19.45 2.83
CA ASN A 263 -1.57 18.84 2.56
C ASN A 263 -0.93 18.38 3.86
N TYR A 264 -0.85 17.07 4.03
CA TYR A 264 -0.03 16.48 5.09
C TYR A 264 1.46 16.63 4.76
N ILE A 265 1.86 16.27 3.53
CA ILE A 265 3.24 16.44 3.02
C ILE A 265 3.20 17.25 1.72
N TYR A 266 4.08 18.24 1.59
CA TYR A 266 4.21 19.08 0.38
C TYR A 266 5.54 19.87 0.32
#